data_082da5f88c886263201fb6a47a703c7b
#
_entry.id   082da5f88c886263201fb6a47a703c7b
#
_cell.length_a   1.000
_cell.length_b   1.000
_cell.length_c   1.000
_cell.angle_alpha   90.00
_cell.angle_beta   90.00
_cell.angle_gamma   90.00
#
_symmetry.space_group_name_H-M   'P 1'
#
loop_
_entity.id
_entity.type
_entity.pdbx_description
1 polymer ?
#
loop_
_entity_poly.entity_id
_entity_poly.type
_entity_poly.pdbx_seq_one_letter_code
_entity_poly.pdbx_strand_id
1 'polypeptide(L)'
;MNLSGIKALPTGNIIDLNNVSDYEFTVEEIADLLSHVKRFNGYGMDVASHSLWVARTLYYLTGNPHVALLGLMHDAQEAYIGDIATPVKHVAGNDWDELENKLQRAIQWRLFIQHENNLGAKGLVKLVDLVSLKLEYEQMVEAGTFKPDSKGVWEAALANVNTIEGIEPPKEDPRSAVDFVFAYNHYKALCEEQVSYTKCKYLFIGESYICSINDEHLSTFYTKL
;
A
#
# COMPACT_ATOMS: atom_id res chain seq x y z
N MET A 1 -5.67 -15.69 -32.29
CA MET A 1 -5.22 -15.69 -30.89
C MET A 1 -6.18 -14.79 -30.13
N ASN A 2 -6.83 -15.28 -29.09
CA ASN A 2 -7.67 -14.43 -28.24
C ASN A 2 -6.73 -13.68 -27.28
N LEU A 3 -6.66 -12.34 -27.39
CA LEU A 3 -5.82 -11.49 -26.55
C LEU A 3 -6.58 -10.84 -25.38
N SER A 4 -7.83 -11.27 -25.12
CA SER A 4 -8.60 -10.77 -24.00
C SER A 4 -7.90 -11.09 -22.67
N GLY A 5 -7.56 -10.07 -21.90
CA GLY A 5 -6.83 -10.20 -20.63
C GLY A 5 -5.30 -10.28 -20.75
N ILE A 6 -4.75 -10.34 -21.97
CA ILE A 6 -3.29 -10.34 -22.17
C ILE A 6 -2.77 -8.90 -22.24
N LYS A 7 -1.83 -8.56 -21.37
CA LYS A 7 -1.20 -7.25 -21.34
C LYS A 7 0.31 -7.37 -21.51
N ALA A 8 0.85 -6.67 -22.50
CA ALA A 8 2.29 -6.45 -22.62
C ALA A 8 2.71 -5.30 -21.70
N LEU A 9 3.77 -5.49 -20.95
CA LEU A 9 4.31 -4.52 -20.01
C LEU A 9 5.51 -3.76 -20.63
N PRO A 10 5.76 -2.51 -20.21
CA PRO A 10 6.95 -1.76 -20.67
C PRO A 10 8.27 -2.47 -20.33
N THR A 11 8.30 -3.28 -19.29
CA THR A 11 9.44 -4.13 -18.89
C THR A 11 9.78 -5.22 -19.89
N GLY A 12 8.93 -5.46 -20.90
CA GLY A 12 9.06 -6.50 -21.89
C GLY A 12 8.35 -7.81 -21.53
N ASN A 13 7.83 -7.91 -20.32
CA ASN A 13 7.06 -9.08 -19.88
C ASN A 13 5.61 -9.03 -20.38
N ILE A 14 4.95 -10.19 -20.33
CA ILE A 14 3.53 -10.33 -20.73
C ILE A 14 2.80 -10.99 -19.56
N ILE A 15 1.75 -10.34 -19.09
CA ILE A 15 0.88 -10.89 -18.03
C ILE A 15 -0.49 -11.27 -18.61
N ASP A 16 -0.99 -12.44 -18.20
CA ASP A 16 -2.39 -12.83 -18.43
C ASP A 16 -3.23 -12.51 -17.21
N LEU A 17 -4.04 -11.46 -17.30
CA LEU A 17 -4.94 -11.03 -16.21
C LEU A 17 -6.04 -12.05 -15.90
N ASN A 18 -6.32 -13.00 -16.82
CA ASN A 18 -7.22 -14.12 -16.53
C ASN A 18 -6.55 -15.18 -15.66
N ASN A 19 -5.21 -15.33 -15.75
CA ASN A 19 -4.43 -16.33 -15.02
C ASN A 19 -3.18 -15.72 -14.35
N VAL A 20 -3.38 -14.80 -13.40
CA VAL A 20 -2.29 -14.07 -12.72
C VAL A 20 -1.44 -14.94 -11.80
N SER A 21 -1.93 -16.14 -11.40
CA SER A 21 -1.21 -17.04 -10.50
C SER A 21 0.09 -17.59 -11.11
N ASP A 22 0.17 -17.69 -12.43
CA ASP A 22 1.31 -18.22 -13.15
C ASP A 22 2.38 -17.14 -13.45
N TYR A 23 2.07 -15.88 -13.13
CA TYR A 23 2.99 -14.78 -13.37
C TYR A 23 4.07 -14.69 -12.29
N GLU A 24 5.30 -14.45 -12.70
CA GLU A 24 6.44 -14.29 -11.80
C GLU A 24 6.61 -12.84 -11.37
N PHE A 25 5.86 -12.44 -10.36
CA PHE A 25 5.97 -11.10 -9.78
C PHE A 25 7.33 -10.91 -9.10
N THR A 26 8.00 -9.79 -9.38
CA THR A 26 9.21 -9.36 -8.71
C THR A 26 9.01 -7.97 -8.11
N VAL A 27 9.70 -7.67 -7.02
CA VAL A 27 9.62 -6.34 -6.39
C VAL A 27 10.21 -5.27 -7.29
N GLU A 28 11.24 -5.60 -8.06
CA GLU A 28 11.91 -4.72 -9.00
C GLU A 28 10.96 -4.28 -10.11
N GLU A 29 10.22 -5.21 -10.71
CA GLU A 29 9.24 -4.89 -11.75
C GLU A 29 8.09 -4.07 -11.19
N ILE A 30 7.57 -4.42 -10.03
CA ILE A 30 6.49 -3.67 -9.36
C ILE A 30 6.96 -2.24 -9.09
N ALA A 31 8.14 -2.06 -8.52
CA ALA A 31 8.70 -0.76 -8.21
C ALA A 31 8.91 0.11 -9.46
N ASP A 32 9.46 -0.48 -10.53
CA ASP A 32 9.65 0.21 -11.82
C ASP A 32 8.30 0.66 -12.39
N LEU A 33 7.33 -0.24 -12.50
CA LEU A 33 6.01 0.08 -13.03
C LEU A 33 5.28 1.13 -12.19
N LEU A 34 5.26 1.01 -10.85
CA LEU A 34 4.61 1.97 -9.95
C LEU A 34 5.23 3.36 -10.01
N SER A 35 6.54 3.47 -10.26
CA SER A 35 7.22 4.76 -10.43
C SER A 35 6.77 5.52 -11.67
N HIS A 36 6.12 4.84 -12.62
CA HIS A 36 5.55 5.41 -13.84
C HIS A 36 4.02 5.58 -13.78
N VAL A 37 3.35 5.06 -12.76
CA VAL A 37 1.92 5.27 -12.54
C VAL A 37 1.72 6.51 -11.70
N LYS A 38 1.10 7.53 -12.29
CA LYS A 38 0.83 8.80 -11.59
C LYS A 38 -0.57 8.82 -11.00
N ARG A 39 -0.68 9.28 -9.76
CA ARG A 39 -1.94 9.49 -9.04
C ARG A 39 -2.69 10.70 -9.59
N PHE A 40 -3.96 10.84 -9.25
CA PHE A 40 -4.81 11.97 -9.68
C PHE A 40 -4.80 12.20 -11.19
N ASN A 41 -4.93 11.13 -11.99
CA ASN A 41 -4.93 11.19 -13.46
C ASN A 41 -3.68 11.90 -14.04
N GLY A 42 -2.52 11.69 -13.45
CA GLY A 42 -1.26 12.25 -13.94
C GLY A 42 -0.82 13.56 -13.27
N TYR A 43 -1.62 14.12 -12.37
CA TYR A 43 -1.31 15.38 -11.69
C TYR A 43 -0.63 15.20 -10.33
N GLY A 44 -0.71 14.02 -9.74
CA GLY A 44 -0.10 13.70 -8.46
C GLY A 44 1.29 13.07 -8.60
N MET A 45 1.84 12.68 -7.45
CA MET A 45 3.07 11.90 -7.41
C MET A 45 2.87 10.50 -8.00
N ASP A 46 3.96 9.76 -8.21
CA ASP A 46 3.86 8.35 -8.59
C ASP A 46 3.44 7.47 -7.40
N VAL A 47 2.86 6.30 -7.73
CA VAL A 47 2.34 5.36 -6.73
C VAL A 47 3.46 4.76 -5.88
N ALA A 48 4.69 4.61 -6.41
CA ALA A 48 5.82 4.14 -5.61
C ALA A 48 6.19 5.14 -4.51
N SER A 49 6.23 6.45 -4.82
CA SER A 49 6.45 7.52 -3.83
C SER A 49 5.36 7.54 -2.75
N HIS A 50 4.10 7.41 -3.15
CA HIS A 50 2.98 7.30 -2.24
C HIS A 50 3.13 6.10 -1.30
N SER A 51 3.37 4.92 -1.86
CA SER A 51 3.52 3.67 -1.10
C SER A 51 4.69 3.73 -0.12
N LEU A 52 5.81 4.37 -0.50
CA LEU A 52 6.94 4.63 0.38
C LEU A 52 6.54 5.51 1.57
N TRP A 53 5.79 6.57 1.33
CA TRP A 53 5.31 7.45 2.39
C TRP A 53 4.36 6.70 3.34
N VAL A 54 3.42 5.93 2.82
CA VAL A 54 2.50 5.11 3.62
C VAL A 54 3.26 4.12 4.50
N ALA A 55 4.24 3.41 3.93
CA ALA A 55 5.06 2.45 4.66
C ALA A 55 5.88 3.09 5.78
N ARG A 56 6.57 4.21 5.49
CA ARG A 56 7.38 4.97 6.47
C ARG A 56 6.51 5.50 7.61
N THR A 57 5.34 6.04 7.29
CA THR A 57 4.39 6.53 8.27
C THR A 57 3.87 5.40 9.17
N LEU A 58 3.49 4.26 8.59
CA LEU A 58 3.05 3.09 9.36
C LEU A 58 4.15 2.56 10.27
N TYR A 59 5.40 2.50 9.79
CA TYR A 59 6.52 2.07 10.61
C TYR A 59 6.79 3.05 11.76
N TYR A 60 6.73 4.35 11.48
CA TYR A 60 6.87 5.39 12.52
C TYR A 60 5.80 5.26 13.61
N LEU A 61 4.55 5.01 13.22
CA LEU A 61 3.43 4.93 14.16
C LEU A 61 3.41 3.62 14.97
N THR A 62 3.85 2.51 14.39
CA THR A 62 3.64 1.19 14.97
C THR A 62 4.92 0.49 15.43
N GLY A 63 6.08 0.87 14.88
CA GLY A 63 7.32 0.12 15.03
C GLY A 63 7.27 -1.30 14.44
N ASN A 64 6.20 -1.63 13.71
CA ASN A 64 5.94 -2.97 13.20
C ASN A 64 6.31 -3.07 11.71
N PRO A 65 7.37 -3.80 11.33
CA PRO A 65 7.80 -3.94 9.95
C PRO A 65 6.80 -4.71 9.07
N HIS A 66 5.98 -5.60 9.64
CA HIS A 66 4.92 -6.27 8.87
C HIS A 66 3.84 -5.28 8.42
N VAL A 67 3.44 -4.38 9.30
CA VAL A 67 2.44 -3.33 8.95
C VAL A 67 3.02 -2.37 7.92
N ALA A 68 4.30 -2.00 8.06
CA ALA A 68 5.00 -1.18 7.09
C ALA A 68 5.10 -1.86 5.72
N LEU A 69 5.44 -3.15 5.69
CA LEU A 69 5.51 -3.93 4.45
C LEU A 69 4.15 -4.06 3.77
N LEU A 70 3.08 -4.26 4.55
CA LEU A 70 1.71 -4.24 4.03
C LEU A 70 1.36 -2.87 3.43
N GLY A 71 1.77 -1.79 4.08
CA GLY A 71 1.60 -0.43 3.58
C GLY A 71 2.41 -0.14 2.32
N LEU A 72 3.64 -0.66 2.21
CA LEU A 72 4.45 -0.53 0.99
C LEU A 72 3.79 -1.22 -0.20
N MET A 73 3.17 -2.35 0.02
CA MET A 73 2.64 -3.22 -1.03
C MET A 73 1.12 -3.11 -1.21
N HIS A 74 0.46 -2.11 -0.57
CA HIS A 74 -1.01 -2.05 -0.56
C HIS A 74 -1.63 -1.78 -1.93
N ASP A 75 -0.93 -1.03 -2.79
CA ASP A 75 -1.31 -0.68 -4.16
C ASP A 75 -0.44 -1.39 -5.23
N ALA A 76 0.23 -2.50 -4.87
CA ALA A 76 1.12 -3.20 -5.80
C ALA A 76 0.42 -3.70 -7.08
N GLN A 77 -0.88 -3.99 -7.03
CA GLN A 77 -1.69 -4.37 -8.20
C GLN A 77 -1.77 -3.24 -9.25
N GLU A 78 -1.64 -1.97 -8.83
CA GLU A 78 -1.71 -0.81 -9.74
C GLU A 78 -0.55 -0.78 -10.75
N ALA A 79 0.57 -1.44 -10.46
CA ALA A 79 1.64 -1.69 -11.42
C ALA A 79 1.11 -2.31 -12.73
N TYR A 80 0.09 -3.13 -12.63
CA TYR A 80 -0.44 -3.92 -13.75
C TYR A 80 -1.73 -3.34 -14.34
N ILE A 81 -2.53 -2.63 -13.56
CA ILE A 81 -3.84 -2.12 -13.97
C ILE A 81 -3.96 -0.59 -13.92
N GLY A 82 -2.98 0.09 -13.34
CA GLY A 82 -2.96 1.54 -13.17
C GLY A 82 -3.74 2.03 -11.94
N ASP A 83 -3.49 3.28 -11.56
CA ASP A 83 -4.27 3.97 -10.51
C ASP A 83 -5.62 4.41 -11.08
N ILE A 84 -6.68 3.77 -10.63
CA ILE A 84 -8.05 4.10 -11.02
C ILE A 84 -8.77 4.74 -9.84
N ALA A 85 -9.34 5.92 -10.08
CA ALA A 85 -10.05 6.67 -9.06
C ALA A 85 -11.25 5.88 -8.48
N THR A 86 -11.41 5.90 -7.17
CA THR A 86 -12.46 5.17 -6.44
C THR A 86 -13.88 5.34 -7.02
N PRO A 87 -14.32 6.55 -7.47
CA PRO A 87 -15.64 6.67 -8.10
C PRO A 87 -15.78 5.85 -9.39
N VAL A 88 -14.69 5.68 -10.15
CA VAL A 88 -14.69 4.86 -11.38
C VAL A 88 -14.77 3.37 -11.01
N LYS A 89 -14.04 2.94 -9.99
CA LYS A 89 -14.13 1.55 -9.46
C LYS A 89 -15.56 1.22 -9.05
N HIS A 90 -16.24 2.09 -8.33
CA HIS A 90 -17.63 1.90 -7.92
C HIS A 90 -18.60 1.76 -9.11
N VAL A 91 -18.37 2.51 -10.19
CA VAL A 91 -19.19 2.39 -11.41
C VAL A 91 -18.87 1.12 -12.19
N ALA A 92 -17.60 0.70 -12.23
CA ALA A 92 -17.18 -0.55 -12.87
C ALA A 92 -17.71 -1.80 -12.15
N GLY A 93 -17.95 -1.68 -10.82
CA GLY A 93 -18.60 -2.71 -10.03
C GLY A 93 -17.70 -3.86 -9.60
N ASN A 94 -18.31 -4.98 -9.19
CA ASN A 94 -17.64 -6.10 -8.54
C ASN A 94 -16.52 -6.73 -9.38
N ASP A 95 -16.64 -6.74 -10.70
CA ASP A 95 -15.63 -7.33 -11.60
C ASP A 95 -14.27 -6.62 -11.44
N TRP A 96 -14.30 -5.32 -11.19
CA TRP A 96 -13.07 -4.55 -10.92
C TRP A 96 -12.45 -4.94 -9.58
N ASP A 97 -13.26 -4.97 -8.53
CA ASP A 97 -12.80 -5.36 -7.18
C ASP A 97 -12.24 -6.80 -7.17
N GLU A 98 -12.84 -7.71 -7.94
CA GLU A 98 -12.36 -9.08 -8.08
C GLU A 98 -10.98 -9.12 -8.76
N LEU A 99 -10.77 -8.34 -9.82
CA LEU A 99 -9.50 -8.25 -10.53
C LEU A 99 -8.39 -7.68 -9.62
N GLU A 100 -8.66 -6.56 -8.94
CA GLU A 100 -7.70 -5.96 -7.99
C GLU A 100 -7.33 -6.94 -6.89
N ASN A 101 -8.34 -7.55 -6.26
CA ASN A 101 -8.12 -8.51 -5.18
C ASN A 101 -7.37 -9.77 -5.64
N LYS A 102 -7.63 -10.24 -6.87
CA LYS A 102 -6.94 -11.39 -7.46
C LYS A 102 -5.46 -11.09 -7.70
N LEU A 103 -5.15 -9.94 -8.29
CA LEU A 103 -3.78 -9.48 -8.51
C LEU A 103 -3.04 -9.28 -7.18
N GLN A 104 -3.64 -8.54 -6.25
CA GLN A 104 -3.02 -8.26 -4.96
C GLN A 104 -2.70 -9.54 -4.18
N ARG A 105 -3.61 -10.52 -4.17
CA ARG A 105 -3.36 -11.81 -3.53
C ARG A 105 -2.25 -12.61 -4.21
N ALA A 106 -2.20 -12.61 -5.55
CA ALA A 106 -1.16 -13.30 -6.30
C ALA A 106 0.24 -12.69 -6.02
N ILE A 107 0.33 -11.36 -6.02
CA ILE A 107 1.55 -10.62 -5.67
C ILE A 107 2.01 -10.98 -4.24
N GLN A 108 1.11 -10.87 -3.26
CA GLN A 108 1.43 -11.13 -1.87
C GLN A 108 1.87 -12.58 -1.65
N TRP A 109 1.20 -13.53 -2.31
CA TRP A 109 1.58 -14.94 -2.27
C TRP A 109 2.97 -15.17 -2.86
N ARG A 110 3.24 -14.61 -4.04
CA ARG A 110 4.53 -14.79 -4.73
C ARG A 110 5.71 -14.18 -3.99
N LEU A 111 5.50 -13.04 -3.36
CA LEU A 111 6.53 -12.33 -2.60
C LEU A 111 6.62 -12.77 -1.14
N PHE A 112 5.87 -13.82 -0.75
CA PHE A 112 5.83 -14.35 0.63
C PHE A 112 5.51 -13.26 1.67
N ILE A 113 4.65 -12.30 1.31
CA ILE A 113 4.13 -11.32 2.24
C ILE A 113 3.03 -12.01 3.03
N GLN A 114 3.27 -12.25 4.31
CA GLN A 114 2.31 -12.97 5.14
C GLN A 114 0.99 -12.19 5.20
N HIS A 115 -0.07 -12.87 4.78
CA HIS A 115 -1.42 -12.46 5.09
C HIS A 115 -1.67 -12.71 6.58
N GLU A 116 -1.21 -11.82 7.43
CA GLU A 116 -1.83 -11.79 8.74
C GLU A 116 -3.29 -11.39 8.52
N ASN A 117 -4.21 -12.26 8.94
CA ASN A 117 -5.64 -11.96 9.03
C ASN A 117 -5.90 -10.89 10.12
N ASN A 118 -4.96 -9.98 10.27
CA ASN A 118 -5.04 -8.89 11.23
C ASN A 118 -5.88 -7.77 10.59
N LEU A 119 -7.19 -7.82 10.86
CA LEU A 119 -8.13 -6.76 10.46
C LEU A 119 -7.65 -5.38 10.92
N GLY A 120 -6.94 -5.30 12.06
CA GLY A 120 -6.34 -4.07 12.56
C GLY A 120 -5.25 -3.51 11.65
N ALA A 121 -4.33 -4.35 11.14
CA ALA A 121 -3.28 -3.90 10.22
C ALA A 121 -3.85 -3.34 8.92
N LYS A 122 -4.85 -4.01 8.33
CA LYS A 122 -5.52 -3.51 7.13
C LYS A 122 -6.25 -2.18 7.38
N GLY A 123 -6.88 -2.03 8.54
CA GLY A 123 -7.53 -0.79 8.94
C GLY A 123 -6.53 0.37 9.07
N LEU A 124 -5.37 0.12 9.66
CA LEU A 124 -4.29 1.11 9.78
C LEU A 124 -3.72 1.50 8.42
N VAL A 125 -3.45 0.54 7.53
CA VAL A 125 -3.01 0.82 6.15
C VAL A 125 -4.02 1.72 5.46
N LYS A 126 -5.32 1.38 5.53
CA LYS A 126 -6.37 2.19 4.90
C LYS A 126 -6.49 3.58 5.50
N LEU A 127 -6.32 3.71 6.82
CA LEU A 127 -6.34 5.01 7.48
C LEU A 127 -5.18 5.90 6.97
N VAL A 128 -3.96 5.36 6.95
CA VAL A 128 -2.78 6.14 6.53
C VAL A 128 -2.84 6.45 5.03
N ASP A 129 -3.36 5.55 4.19
CA ASP A 129 -3.64 5.82 2.78
C ASP A 129 -4.60 7.02 2.61
N LEU A 130 -5.71 7.06 3.37
CA LEU A 130 -6.65 8.17 3.34
C LEU A 130 -6.03 9.49 3.84
N VAL A 131 -5.16 9.43 4.85
CA VAL A 131 -4.41 10.61 5.31
C VAL A 131 -3.48 11.12 4.22
N SER A 132 -2.77 10.21 3.52
CA SER A 132 -1.94 10.59 2.37
C SER A 132 -2.77 11.28 1.29
N LEU A 133 -3.90 10.67 0.91
CA LEU A 133 -4.82 11.22 -0.09
C LEU A 133 -5.26 12.66 0.27
N LYS A 134 -5.56 12.91 1.54
CA LYS A 134 -5.93 14.24 2.02
C LYS A 134 -4.78 15.24 1.90
N LEU A 135 -3.59 14.85 2.36
CA LEU A 135 -2.41 15.71 2.34
C LEU A 135 -1.97 16.02 0.89
N GLU A 136 -2.02 15.03 0.00
CA GLU A 136 -1.76 15.20 -1.42
C GLU A 136 -2.77 16.18 -2.06
N TYR A 137 -4.06 16.01 -1.73
CA TYR A 137 -5.10 16.92 -2.20
C TYR A 137 -4.86 18.35 -1.74
N GLU A 138 -4.54 18.57 -0.45
CA GLU A 138 -4.24 19.89 0.11
C GLU A 138 -3.06 20.56 -0.61
N GLN A 139 -1.96 19.83 -0.85
CA GLN A 139 -0.82 20.34 -1.63
C GLN A 139 -1.22 20.72 -3.06
N MET A 140 -2.06 19.95 -3.72
CA MET A 140 -2.53 20.23 -5.08
C MET A 140 -3.47 21.45 -5.12
N VAL A 141 -4.25 21.69 -4.06
CA VAL A 141 -5.05 22.90 -3.91
C VAL A 141 -4.15 24.14 -3.75
N GLU A 142 -3.12 24.05 -2.91
CA GLU A 142 -2.14 25.13 -2.73
C GLU A 142 -1.38 25.44 -4.03
N ALA A 143 -1.05 24.39 -4.81
CA ALA A 143 -0.42 24.53 -6.11
C ALA A 143 -1.37 25.07 -7.21
N GLY A 144 -2.67 25.24 -6.92
CA GLY A 144 -3.67 25.70 -7.88
C GLY A 144 -4.05 24.67 -8.95
N THR A 145 -3.79 23.39 -8.71
CA THR A 145 -4.09 22.29 -9.64
C THR A 145 -5.60 22.04 -9.75
N PHE A 146 -6.33 22.13 -8.63
CA PHE A 146 -7.78 21.95 -8.60
C PHE A 146 -8.52 23.28 -8.80
N LYS A 147 -9.51 23.27 -9.70
CA LYS A 147 -10.41 24.39 -9.88
C LYS A 147 -11.49 24.43 -8.79
N PRO A 148 -12.06 25.64 -8.50
CA PRO A 148 -13.07 25.80 -7.43
C PRO A 148 -14.25 24.84 -7.53
N ASP A 149 -14.72 24.53 -8.74
CA ASP A 149 -15.91 23.71 -8.98
C ASP A 149 -15.71 22.23 -8.54
N SER A 150 -14.48 21.72 -8.55
CA SER A 150 -14.17 20.37 -8.09
C SER A 150 -13.86 20.28 -6.59
N LYS A 151 -13.51 21.40 -5.97
CA LYS A 151 -13.06 21.48 -4.58
C LYS A 151 -14.10 20.94 -3.60
N GLY A 152 -15.36 21.33 -3.75
CA GLY A 152 -16.44 20.91 -2.85
C GLY A 152 -16.67 19.39 -2.82
N VAL A 153 -16.44 18.70 -3.94
CA VAL A 153 -16.54 17.23 -4.00
C VAL A 153 -15.43 16.57 -3.16
N TRP A 154 -14.20 17.08 -3.28
CA TRP A 154 -13.08 16.57 -2.52
C TRP A 154 -13.20 16.89 -1.02
N GLU A 155 -13.61 18.08 -0.67
CA GLU A 155 -13.84 18.48 0.73
C GLU A 155 -14.90 17.59 1.37
N ALA A 156 -15.99 17.27 0.67
CA ALA A 156 -17.01 16.35 1.16
C ALA A 156 -16.48 14.92 1.34
N ALA A 157 -15.67 14.44 0.38
CA ALA A 157 -15.10 13.09 0.43
C ALA A 157 -14.08 12.92 1.59
N LEU A 158 -13.35 13.98 1.93
CA LEU A 158 -12.27 13.97 2.92
C LEU A 158 -12.67 14.59 4.28
N ALA A 159 -13.94 14.99 4.45
CA ALA A 159 -14.41 15.71 5.63
C ALA A 159 -14.13 14.98 6.96
N ASN A 160 -14.17 13.65 6.95
CA ASN A 160 -13.95 12.81 8.13
C ASN A 160 -12.53 12.26 8.24
N VAL A 161 -11.62 12.66 7.35
CA VAL A 161 -10.22 12.23 7.39
C VAL A 161 -9.43 13.25 8.22
N ASN A 162 -8.94 12.83 9.38
CA ASN A 162 -8.06 13.66 10.21
C ASN A 162 -6.61 13.49 9.76
N THR A 163 -5.84 14.57 9.83
CA THR A 163 -4.38 14.51 9.65
C THR A 163 -3.72 13.97 10.92
N ILE A 164 -2.53 13.39 10.77
CA ILE A 164 -1.73 12.89 11.88
C ILE A 164 -0.73 13.99 12.26
N GLU A 165 -0.78 14.43 13.51
CA GLU A 165 0.11 15.49 14.01
C GLU A 165 1.59 15.06 13.92
N GLY A 166 2.44 15.96 13.44
CA GLY A 166 3.88 15.72 13.30
C GLY A 166 4.31 14.89 12.09
N ILE A 167 3.37 14.52 11.22
CA ILE A 167 3.68 13.83 9.96
C ILE A 167 3.79 14.85 8.83
N GLU A 168 4.95 14.84 8.15
CA GLU A 168 5.12 15.68 6.95
C GLU A 168 4.28 15.14 5.79
N PRO A 169 3.75 16.03 4.94
CA PRO A 169 3.04 15.64 3.73
C PRO A 169 3.92 14.79 2.79
N PRO A 170 3.30 13.89 2.02
CA PRO A 170 4.03 13.08 1.04
C PRO A 170 4.66 13.97 -0.05
N LYS A 171 5.79 13.53 -0.57
CA LYS A 171 6.53 14.18 -1.64
C LYS A 171 6.95 13.15 -2.67
N GLU A 172 7.00 13.57 -3.93
CA GLU A 172 7.55 12.72 -4.98
C GLU A 172 9.02 12.43 -4.72
N ASP A 173 9.38 11.16 -4.79
CA ASP A 173 10.75 10.69 -4.63
C ASP A 173 11.35 10.42 -6.02
N PRO A 174 12.37 11.19 -6.45
CA PRO A 174 12.97 11.00 -7.77
C PRO A 174 13.66 9.65 -7.96
N ARG A 175 13.80 8.88 -6.89
CA ARG A 175 14.35 7.52 -6.87
C ARG A 175 13.34 6.50 -6.39
N SER A 176 12.05 6.80 -6.51
CA SER A 176 10.97 6.01 -5.93
C SER A 176 11.07 4.50 -6.23
N ALA A 177 11.43 4.11 -7.45
CA ALA A 177 11.62 2.69 -7.78
C ALA A 177 12.77 2.05 -6.97
N VAL A 178 13.92 2.71 -6.86
CA VAL A 178 15.07 2.18 -6.11
C VAL A 178 14.78 2.15 -4.63
N ASP A 179 14.22 3.22 -4.09
CA ASP A 179 13.91 3.34 -2.66
C ASP A 179 12.77 2.40 -2.26
N PHE A 180 11.85 2.07 -3.18
CA PHE A 180 10.82 1.06 -2.98
C PHE A 180 11.42 -0.35 -2.79
N VAL A 181 12.32 -0.76 -3.68
CA VAL A 181 13.02 -2.05 -3.57
C VAL A 181 13.84 -2.11 -2.29
N PHE A 182 14.53 -1.02 -1.95
CA PHE A 182 15.29 -0.93 -0.70
C PHE A 182 14.38 -1.07 0.53
N ALA A 183 13.25 -0.35 0.57
CA ALA A 183 12.30 -0.41 1.67
C ALA A 183 11.68 -1.80 1.80
N TYR A 184 11.32 -2.44 0.68
CA TYR A 184 10.82 -3.81 0.68
C TYR A 184 11.81 -4.78 1.32
N ASN A 185 13.07 -4.79 0.87
CA ASN A 185 14.11 -5.67 1.39
C ASN A 185 14.40 -5.38 2.87
N HIS A 186 14.42 -4.11 3.26
CA HIS A 186 14.62 -3.70 4.65
C HIS A 186 13.51 -4.21 5.57
N TYR A 187 12.25 -3.93 5.27
CA TYR A 187 11.12 -4.39 6.10
C TYR A 187 11.00 -5.90 6.12
N LYS A 188 11.26 -6.57 5.00
CA LYS A 188 11.26 -8.04 4.92
C LYS A 188 12.32 -8.66 5.84
N ALA A 189 13.55 -8.14 5.82
CA ALA A 189 14.62 -8.59 6.71
C ALA A 189 14.25 -8.40 8.19
N LEU A 190 13.68 -7.24 8.55
CA LEU A 190 13.21 -6.99 9.91
C LEU A 190 12.09 -7.96 10.35
N CYS A 191 11.18 -8.32 9.43
CA CYS A 191 10.16 -9.34 9.71
C CYS A 191 10.79 -10.70 10.00
N GLU A 192 11.78 -11.11 9.21
CA GLU A 192 12.49 -12.39 9.39
C GLU A 192 13.27 -12.40 10.72
N GLU A 193 13.92 -11.32 11.10
CA GLU A 193 14.60 -11.17 12.39
C GLU A 193 13.61 -11.29 13.56
N GLN A 194 12.46 -10.63 13.51
CA GLN A 194 11.44 -10.72 14.55
C GLN A 194 10.93 -12.15 14.72
N VAL A 195 10.72 -12.90 13.65
CA VAL A 195 10.32 -14.31 13.69
C VAL A 195 11.39 -15.16 14.35
N SER A 196 12.68 -14.91 14.05
CA SER A 196 13.79 -15.64 14.67
C SER A 196 13.91 -15.36 16.17
N TYR A 197 13.73 -14.09 16.57
CA TYR A 197 13.74 -13.69 17.98
C TYR A 197 12.59 -14.30 18.77
N THR A 198 11.42 -14.36 18.18
CA THR A 198 10.23 -14.98 18.78
C THR A 198 10.44 -16.48 18.95
N LYS A 199 10.97 -17.17 17.94
CA LYS A 199 11.32 -18.60 18.02
C LYS A 199 12.36 -18.88 19.11
N CYS A 200 13.39 -18.05 19.24
CA CYS A 200 14.39 -18.19 20.31
C CYS A 200 13.78 -17.97 21.72
N LYS A 201 12.86 -17.05 21.87
CA LYS A 201 12.17 -16.80 23.14
C LYS A 201 11.23 -17.94 23.56
N TYR A 202 10.61 -18.62 22.59
CA TYR A 202 9.73 -19.76 22.83
C TYR A 202 10.45 -21.09 23.07
N LEU A 203 11.71 -21.22 22.64
CA LEU A 203 12.54 -22.39 22.95
C LEU A 203 12.96 -22.44 24.45
N PHE A 204 12.81 -21.32 25.19
CA PHE A 204 13.18 -21.25 26.61
C PHE A 204 12.00 -21.31 27.60
N ILE A 205 10.75 -21.32 27.12
CA ILE A 205 9.56 -21.34 27.99
C ILE A 205 8.62 -22.43 27.47
N GLY A 206 8.64 -23.62 28.12
CA GLY A 206 7.87 -24.80 27.73
C GLY A 206 6.37 -24.52 27.50
N GLU A 207 5.87 -25.16 26.45
CA GLU A 207 4.48 -25.57 26.19
C GLU A 207 3.37 -24.59 26.55
N SER A 208 3.22 -23.45 25.81
CA SER A 208 1.90 -22.83 25.55
C SER A 208 2.05 -21.69 24.55
N TYR A 209 1.43 -21.81 23.39
CA TYR A 209 1.35 -20.71 22.40
C TYR A 209 0.26 -19.73 22.81
N ILE A 210 0.65 -18.58 23.35
CA ILE A 210 -0.22 -17.40 23.40
C ILE A 210 0.53 -16.26 22.71
N CYS A 211 0.09 -15.89 21.53
CA CYS A 211 0.55 -14.70 20.83
C CYS A 211 -0.09 -13.48 21.53
N SER A 212 0.57 -12.94 22.54
CA SER A 212 0.17 -11.64 23.10
C SER A 212 0.89 -10.54 22.32
N ILE A 213 0.27 -10.08 21.25
CA ILE A 213 0.53 -8.72 20.76
C ILE A 213 -0.02 -7.82 21.88
N ASN A 214 0.82 -7.00 22.48
CA ASN A 214 0.39 -6.04 23.50
C ASN A 214 -0.60 -5.06 22.87
N ASP A 215 -1.89 -5.28 23.14
CA ASP A 215 -3.01 -4.40 22.74
C ASP A 215 -2.94 -3.00 23.39
N GLU A 216 -1.99 -2.75 24.29
CA GLU A 216 -1.89 -1.48 25.02
C GLU A 216 -1.58 -0.27 24.12
N HIS A 217 -0.87 -0.46 22.99
CA HIS A 217 -0.63 0.64 22.06
C HIS A 217 -1.80 0.92 21.10
N LEU A 218 -2.61 -0.08 20.79
CA LEU A 218 -3.80 0.10 19.95
C LEU A 218 -4.95 0.75 20.71
N SER A 219 -5.13 0.44 21.99
CA SER A 219 -6.20 1.03 22.83
C SER A 219 -6.03 2.54 23.04
N THR A 220 -4.78 3.02 23.07
CA THR A 220 -4.48 4.46 23.23
C THR A 220 -4.79 5.25 21.93
N PHE A 221 -4.80 4.60 20.78
CA PHE A 221 -5.11 5.24 19.50
C PHE A 221 -6.62 5.37 19.25
N TYR A 222 -7.42 4.38 19.67
CA TYR A 222 -8.88 4.41 19.51
C TYR A 222 -9.60 5.32 20.50
N THR A 223 -8.95 5.69 21.62
CA THR A 223 -9.52 6.64 22.62
C THR A 223 -9.22 8.10 22.30
N LYS A 224 -8.43 8.40 21.27
CA LYS A 224 -8.11 9.78 20.83
C LYS A 224 -8.66 10.12 19.44
N LEU A 225 -9.38 9.22 18.80
CA LEU A 225 -10.18 9.44 17.61
C LEU A 225 -11.67 9.48 17.98
#